data_b5d9bbb38ea16b9ceb13ec2576d49afe
#
_entry.id   b5d9bbb38ea16b9ceb13ec2576d49afe
#
_cell.length_a   1.000
_cell.length_b   1.000
_cell.length_c   1.000
_cell.angle_alpha   90.00
_cell.angle_beta   90.00
_cell.angle_gamma   90.00
#
_symmetry.space_group_name_H-M   'P 1'
#
loop_
_entity.id
_entity.type
_entity.pdbx_description
1 polymer ?
#
loop_
_entity_poly.entity_id
_entity_poly.type
_entity_poly.pdbx_seq_one_letter_code
_entity_poly.pdbx_strand_id
1 'polypeptide(L)'
;LPNNSKRFTRRKFLHSTTLTAVAAASGTIAAPSILRAQGGTVKIGFLQPVSGALAYSGQQGRLGASIAVDEINAAGGIKDVGKIEPVLGDAQSTPDGGNAEVEKMNSAGVSAIVGGYASNICLATSQTAARYDLPYLVDVGVTDAIVTRGLKNTFRFGPGFGVITKTALTNLVAINEKAGKSAKTVMIVHEDSAFGSGLAKLLNEQLPLQGFEVLESIPHPTPTRDFNNVVLKIKAANPDVVIPANYYNEYVLLARTMQQQQVRPKAAIYSVLGGAASSYKFVKEFPQAAQHIMDCNHWFDPRNAKAQVLKSKVEGQGHFFTYEVYLNYSSTLLLADAIERAKSSDRAKIIEALSSSTFAGHVMPYGPTKFVNGQNQGAAPANTQVMGNDIEIILPEAFASAKPVYPMPRA
;
A
#
# COMPACT_ATOMS: atom_id res chain seq x y z
N LEU A 1 -57.80 -59.34 -19.59
CA LEU A 1 -57.94 -59.96 -20.93
C LEU A 1 -58.46 -58.93 -21.95
N PRO A 2 -58.10 -58.90 -23.24
CA PRO A 2 -56.80 -59.16 -23.84
C PRO A 2 -56.31 -57.97 -24.69
N ASN A 3 -55.04 -57.82 -24.85
CA ASN A 3 -54.22 -58.09 -26.02
C ASN A 3 -54.74 -57.58 -27.40
N ASN A 4 -54.03 -56.68 -28.03
CA ASN A 4 -53.57 -56.96 -29.40
C ASN A 4 -52.55 -55.90 -29.90
N SER A 5 -51.42 -56.43 -30.21
CA SER A 5 -50.35 -55.90 -31.07
C SER A 5 -50.82 -55.68 -32.51
N LYS A 6 -50.34 -54.69 -33.24
CA LYS A 6 -49.98 -54.82 -34.67
C LYS A 6 -48.91 -53.84 -35.08
N ARG A 7 -47.78 -54.40 -35.40
CA ARG A 7 -46.75 -53.87 -36.33
C ARG A 7 -47.36 -53.68 -37.70
N PHE A 8 -47.01 -52.64 -38.44
CA PHE A 8 -46.93 -52.67 -39.88
C PHE A 8 -45.74 -51.80 -40.40
N THR A 9 -45.14 -52.42 -41.34
CA THR A 9 -43.85 -52.23 -42.05
C THR A 9 -43.93 -51.20 -43.16
N ARG A 10 -42.73 -50.67 -43.50
CA ARG A 10 -42.23 -50.03 -44.71
C ARG A 10 -42.96 -50.33 -46.05
N ARG A 11 -43.19 -49.29 -46.85
CA ARG A 11 -42.63 -49.17 -48.22
C ARG A 11 -43.33 -48.14 -49.10
N LYS A 12 -42.47 -47.27 -49.69
CA LYS A 12 -42.51 -46.67 -51.03
C LYS A 12 -43.82 -46.06 -51.57
N PHE A 13 -43.73 -44.79 -52.00
CA PHE A 13 -44.02 -44.43 -53.39
C PHE A 13 -43.31 -43.11 -53.79
N LEU A 14 -42.59 -43.22 -54.89
CA LEU A 14 -42.08 -42.09 -55.69
C LEU A 14 -43.24 -41.63 -56.59
N HIS A 15 -43.36 -40.34 -56.88
CA HIS A 15 -43.48 -39.76 -58.20
C HIS A 15 -43.49 -38.23 -58.20
N SER A 16 -42.62 -37.74 -58.98
CA SER A 16 -42.41 -36.45 -59.66
C SER A 16 -43.61 -35.48 -59.77
N THR A 17 -43.36 -34.19 -59.68
CA THR A 17 -43.55 -33.19 -60.76
C THR A 17 -43.04 -31.78 -60.35
N THR A 18 -42.10 -31.30 -61.13
CA THR A 18 -41.87 -29.97 -61.76
C THR A 18 -42.00 -28.66 -60.95
N LEU A 19 -40.84 -28.01 -60.92
CA LEU A 19 -40.49 -26.56 -61.01
C LEU A 19 -41.55 -25.50 -60.80
N THR A 20 -41.27 -24.59 -59.85
CA THR A 20 -41.23 -23.15 -60.13
C THR A 20 -40.17 -22.50 -59.22
N ALA A 21 -39.16 -21.88 -59.82
CA ALA A 21 -38.13 -21.10 -59.17
C ALA A 21 -38.70 -19.77 -58.73
N VAL A 22 -38.70 -19.46 -57.44
CA VAL A 22 -38.78 -18.09 -56.90
C VAL A 22 -37.49 -17.83 -56.12
N ALA A 23 -36.66 -17.00 -56.74
CA ALA A 23 -35.47 -16.45 -56.10
C ALA A 23 -35.88 -15.49 -54.98
N ALA A 24 -35.90 -15.98 -53.73
CA ALA A 24 -35.90 -15.12 -52.54
C ALA A 24 -34.46 -14.89 -52.14
N ALA A 25 -33.95 -13.67 -52.41
CA ALA A 25 -32.69 -13.19 -51.87
C ALA A 25 -32.78 -13.15 -50.34
N SER A 26 -32.35 -14.22 -49.70
CA SER A 26 -32.12 -14.27 -48.24
C SER A 26 -30.83 -13.48 -47.95
N GLY A 27 -30.99 -12.17 -47.74
CA GLY A 27 -29.94 -11.39 -47.09
C GLY A 27 -29.65 -12.00 -45.71
N THR A 28 -28.56 -12.77 -45.63
CA THR A 28 -27.96 -13.09 -44.31
C THR A 28 -27.56 -11.79 -43.66
N ILE A 29 -28.40 -11.29 -42.74
CA ILE A 29 -27.98 -10.31 -41.75
C ILE A 29 -26.90 -11.05 -40.96
N ALA A 30 -25.62 -10.83 -41.29
CA ALA A 30 -24.52 -11.15 -40.41
C ALA A 30 -24.74 -10.35 -39.14
N ALA A 31 -25.39 -10.94 -38.12
CA ALA A 31 -25.34 -10.45 -36.80
C ALA A 31 -23.83 -10.31 -36.44
N PRO A 32 -23.38 -9.14 -36.01
CA PRO A 32 -22.01 -9.05 -35.53
C PRO A 32 -21.90 -10.08 -34.42
N SER A 33 -21.14 -11.14 -34.67
CA SER A 33 -20.66 -12.03 -33.63
C SER A 33 -19.89 -11.11 -32.68
N ILE A 34 -20.52 -10.71 -31.60
CA ILE A 34 -19.80 -10.24 -30.43
C ILE A 34 -18.95 -11.43 -30.04
N LEU A 35 -17.71 -11.46 -30.56
CA LEU A 35 -16.63 -12.21 -29.94
C LEU A 35 -16.57 -11.70 -28.50
N ARG A 36 -17.36 -12.31 -27.60
CA ARG A 36 -16.98 -12.34 -26.21
C ARG A 36 -15.62 -13.01 -26.23
N ALA A 37 -14.58 -12.19 -26.11
CA ALA A 37 -13.29 -12.69 -25.70
C ALA A 37 -13.61 -13.58 -24.49
N GLN A 38 -13.41 -14.88 -24.61
CA GLN A 38 -13.39 -15.77 -23.46
C GLN A 38 -12.26 -15.24 -22.61
N GLY A 39 -12.61 -14.34 -21.68
CA GLY A 39 -11.66 -13.67 -20.81
C GLY A 39 -10.94 -14.76 -20.03
N GLY A 40 -9.66 -14.93 -20.33
CA GLY A 40 -8.78 -15.75 -19.52
C GLY A 40 -8.79 -15.25 -18.08
N THR A 41 -8.06 -15.92 -17.21
CA THR A 41 -7.72 -15.40 -15.89
C THR A 41 -6.24 -15.06 -15.86
N VAL A 42 -5.88 -14.02 -15.11
CA VAL A 42 -4.49 -13.68 -14.79
C VAL A 42 -4.28 -13.87 -13.30
N LYS A 43 -3.33 -14.72 -12.92
CA LYS A 43 -2.97 -14.95 -11.52
C LYS A 43 -2.05 -13.85 -11.03
N ILE A 44 -2.45 -13.17 -9.95
CA ILE A 44 -1.66 -12.14 -9.29
C ILE A 44 -1.44 -12.54 -7.84
N GLY A 45 -0.19 -12.54 -7.41
CA GLY A 45 0.20 -12.76 -6.02
C GLY A 45 -0.02 -11.51 -5.17
N PHE A 46 -0.65 -11.68 -4.00
CA PHE A 46 -0.82 -10.63 -3.00
C PHE A 46 -0.12 -11.06 -1.71
N LEU A 47 1.06 -10.51 -1.48
CA LEU A 47 1.95 -10.91 -0.39
C LEU A 47 1.93 -9.90 0.75
N GLN A 48 1.36 -10.27 1.90
CA GLN A 48 1.27 -9.42 3.07
C GLN A 48 1.53 -10.23 4.36
N PRO A 49 2.08 -9.62 5.43
CA PRO A 49 2.23 -10.29 6.73
C PRO A 49 0.90 -10.28 7.49
N VAL A 50 -0.02 -11.20 7.18
CA VAL A 50 -1.36 -11.23 7.79
C VAL A 50 -1.43 -12.02 9.10
N SER A 51 -0.32 -12.60 9.51
CA SER A 51 -0.10 -13.21 10.83
C SER A 51 1.20 -12.69 11.47
N GLY A 52 1.40 -12.95 12.76
CA GLY A 52 2.57 -12.50 13.52
C GLY A 52 2.46 -11.05 14.00
N ALA A 53 3.62 -10.43 14.30
CA ALA A 53 3.71 -9.12 14.94
C ALA A 53 3.11 -7.97 14.08
N LEU A 54 3.13 -8.11 12.75
CA LEU A 54 2.69 -7.10 11.79
C LEU A 54 1.29 -7.39 11.21
N ALA A 55 0.56 -8.35 11.80
CA ALA A 55 -0.69 -8.88 11.26
C ALA A 55 -1.74 -7.80 10.96
N TYR A 56 -1.90 -6.81 11.84
CA TYR A 56 -2.87 -5.74 11.63
C TYR A 56 -2.61 -5.01 10.31
N SER A 57 -1.40 -4.48 10.11
CA SER A 57 -1.05 -3.76 8.88
C SER A 57 -1.13 -4.62 7.63
N GLY A 58 -0.69 -5.89 7.71
CA GLY A 58 -0.82 -6.84 6.60
C GLY A 58 -2.27 -7.13 6.21
N GLN A 59 -3.17 -7.26 7.19
CA GLN A 59 -4.60 -7.45 6.95
C GLN A 59 -5.24 -6.21 6.31
N GLN A 60 -4.86 -5.00 6.74
CA GLN A 60 -5.31 -3.76 6.10
C GLN A 60 -4.82 -3.66 4.64
N GLY A 61 -3.57 -4.01 4.37
CA GLY A 61 -3.04 -4.07 3.00
C GLY A 61 -3.83 -5.06 2.13
N ARG A 62 -4.07 -6.27 2.64
CA ARG A 62 -4.88 -7.27 1.95
C ARG A 62 -6.29 -6.79 1.66
N LEU A 63 -6.93 -6.07 2.59
CA LEU A 63 -8.25 -5.47 2.39
C LEU A 63 -8.24 -4.51 1.19
N GLY A 64 -7.26 -3.60 1.12
CA GLY A 64 -7.14 -2.66 0.00
C GLY A 64 -6.97 -3.36 -1.35
N ALA A 65 -6.12 -4.38 -1.40
CA ALA A 65 -5.92 -5.19 -2.61
C ALA A 65 -7.20 -5.93 -3.02
N SER A 66 -7.92 -6.55 -2.05
CA SER A 66 -9.16 -7.28 -2.33
C SER A 66 -10.23 -6.36 -2.91
N ILE A 67 -10.41 -5.16 -2.35
CA ILE A 67 -11.36 -4.18 -2.88
C ILE A 67 -11.04 -3.81 -4.33
N ALA A 68 -9.76 -3.60 -4.66
CA ALA A 68 -9.35 -3.29 -6.03
C ALA A 68 -9.61 -4.47 -7.00
N VAL A 69 -9.30 -5.69 -6.57
CA VAL A 69 -9.56 -6.92 -7.36
C VAL A 69 -11.05 -7.08 -7.64
N ASP A 70 -11.90 -6.89 -6.62
CA ASP A 70 -13.35 -7.00 -6.75
C ASP A 70 -13.90 -5.96 -7.74
N GLU A 71 -13.42 -4.71 -7.67
CA GLU A 71 -13.82 -3.64 -8.58
C GLU A 71 -13.38 -3.92 -10.03
N ILE A 72 -12.14 -4.34 -10.24
CA ILE A 72 -11.62 -4.71 -11.56
C ILE A 72 -12.42 -5.88 -12.14
N ASN A 73 -12.66 -6.92 -11.35
CA ASN A 73 -13.38 -8.11 -11.79
C ASN A 73 -14.86 -7.86 -12.05
N ALA A 74 -15.50 -6.98 -11.26
CA ALA A 74 -16.88 -6.54 -11.49
C ALA A 74 -17.02 -5.71 -12.77
N ALA A 75 -15.99 -4.94 -13.13
CA ALA A 75 -15.92 -4.19 -14.39
C ALA A 75 -15.65 -5.08 -15.63
N GLY A 76 -15.47 -6.40 -15.43
CA GLY A 76 -15.21 -7.36 -16.53
C GLY A 76 -13.79 -7.90 -16.55
N GLY A 77 -12.93 -7.51 -15.62
CA GLY A 77 -11.52 -7.86 -15.55
C GLY A 77 -10.61 -6.87 -16.27
N ILE A 78 -9.34 -7.23 -16.43
CA ILE A 78 -8.35 -6.45 -17.18
C ILE A 78 -8.64 -6.62 -18.66
N LYS A 79 -8.83 -5.52 -19.37
CA LYS A 79 -9.18 -5.52 -20.80
C LYS A 79 -8.18 -6.31 -21.63
N ASP A 80 -8.67 -7.10 -22.55
CA ASP A 80 -7.91 -7.98 -23.47
C ASP A 80 -7.09 -9.09 -22.76
N VAL A 81 -7.17 -9.22 -21.42
CA VAL A 81 -6.43 -10.24 -20.65
C VAL A 81 -7.37 -11.15 -19.86
N GLY A 82 -8.29 -10.57 -19.08
CA GLY A 82 -9.27 -11.35 -18.32
C GLY A 82 -9.37 -10.96 -16.84
N LYS A 83 -10.06 -11.79 -16.05
CA LYS A 83 -10.26 -11.52 -14.61
C LYS A 83 -9.01 -11.82 -13.82
N ILE A 84 -8.83 -11.08 -12.73
CA ILE A 84 -7.77 -11.36 -11.75
C ILE A 84 -8.19 -12.57 -10.91
N GLU A 85 -7.33 -13.58 -10.86
CA GLU A 85 -7.37 -14.67 -9.89
C GLU A 85 -6.33 -14.37 -8.80
N PRO A 86 -6.75 -13.97 -7.58
CA PRO A 86 -5.82 -13.60 -6.53
C PRO A 86 -5.18 -14.84 -5.90
N VAL A 87 -3.85 -14.86 -5.81
CA VAL A 87 -3.07 -15.85 -5.04
C VAL A 87 -2.57 -15.17 -3.77
N LEU A 88 -3.21 -15.50 -2.65
CA LEU A 88 -2.94 -14.84 -1.37
C LEU A 88 -1.77 -15.52 -0.65
N GLY A 89 -0.77 -14.74 -0.19
CA GLY A 89 0.36 -15.22 0.59
C GLY A 89 0.45 -14.52 1.94
N ASP A 90 0.89 -15.26 2.96
CA ASP A 90 1.17 -14.75 4.30
C ASP A 90 2.67 -14.80 4.58
N ALA A 91 3.30 -13.62 4.65
CA ALA A 91 4.72 -13.51 4.99
C ALA A 91 5.02 -13.80 6.48
N GLN A 92 4.01 -14.09 7.30
CA GLN A 92 4.16 -14.46 8.73
C GLN A 92 5.01 -13.47 9.54
N SER A 93 5.03 -12.21 9.13
CA SER A 93 5.89 -11.13 9.68
C SER A 93 7.39 -11.43 9.66
N THR A 94 7.85 -12.32 8.78
CA THR A 94 9.28 -12.72 8.67
C THR A 94 9.76 -12.75 7.23
N PRO A 95 11.06 -12.48 6.97
CA PRO A 95 11.67 -12.65 5.65
C PRO A 95 11.56 -14.09 5.11
N ASP A 96 11.76 -15.11 5.96
CA ASP A 96 11.70 -16.51 5.56
C ASP A 96 10.29 -16.93 5.15
N GLY A 97 9.28 -16.52 5.94
CA GLY A 97 7.87 -16.73 5.57
C GLY A 97 7.53 -16.07 4.24
N GLY A 98 7.98 -14.83 4.04
CA GLY A 98 7.82 -14.11 2.78
C GLY A 98 8.47 -14.82 1.59
N ASN A 99 9.71 -15.28 1.75
CA ASN A 99 10.43 -16.02 0.71
C ASN A 99 9.71 -17.33 0.33
N ALA A 100 9.26 -18.09 1.32
CA ALA A 100 8.50 -19.32 1.07
C ALA A 100 7.21 -19.07 0.29
N GLU A 101 6.51 -17.96 0.56
CA GLU A 101 5.32 -17.57 -0.18
C GLU A 101 5.64 -17.14 -1.63
N VAL A 102 6.75 -16.43 -1.87
CA VAL A 102 7.18 -16.11 -3.25
C VAL A 102 7.45 -17.37 -4.05
N GLU A 103 8.09 -18.40 -3.47
CA GLU A 103 8.31 -19.69 -4.12
C GLU A 103 7.00 -20.40 -4.47
N LYS A 104 6.02 -20.40 -3.54
CA LYS A 104 4.68 -20.94 -3.79
C LYS A 104 3.95 -20.17 -4.89
N MET A 105 4.00 -18.84 -4.88
CA MET A 105 3.39 -17.99 -5.89
C MET A 105 4.00 -18.25 -7.28
N ASN A 106 5.34 -18.37 -7.34
CA ASN A 106 6.01 -18.73 -8.57
C ASN A 106 5.55 -20.10 -9.09
N SER A 107 5.46 -21.11 -8.21
CA SER A 107 5.00 -22.46 -8.55
C SER A 107 3.52 -22.47 -8.96
N ALA A 108 2.69 -21.58 -8.42
CA ALA A 108 1.29 -21.38 -8.82
C ALA A 108 1.14 -20.67 -10.17
N GLY A 109 2.24 -20.19 -10.75
CA GLY A 109 2.25 -19.52 -12.05
C GLY A 109 1.69 -18.09 -12.01
N VAL A 110 1.92 -17.33 -10.93
CA VAL A 110 1.52 -15.92 -10.89
C VAL A 110 2.32 -15.09 -11.89
N SER A 111 1.67 -14.13 -12.50
CA SER A 111 2.27 -13.22 -13.48
C SER A 111 3.00 -12.06 -12.85
N ALA A 112 2.60 -11.64 -11.66
CA ALA A 112 3.22 -10.58 -10.88
C ALA A 112 2.85 -10.69 -9.40
N ILE A 113 3.59 -10.01 -8.52
CA ILE A 113 3.29 -9.86 -7.10
C ILE A 113 3.04 -8.38 -6.79
N VAL A 114 1.99 -8.10 -6.01
CA VAL A 114 1.78 -6.82 -5.29
C VAL A 114 1.91 -7.09 -3.82
N GLY A 115 2.59 -6.21 -3.10
CA GLY A 115 2.66 -6.32 -1.66
C GLY A 115 3.99 -5.91 -1.06
N GLY A 116 4.10 -6.16 0.23
CA GLY A 116 5.33 -5.94 0.98
C GLY A 116 5.25 -4.76 1.94
N TYR A 117 4.86 -5.06 3.17
CA TYR A 117 4.76 -4.07 4.24
C TYR A 117 6.13 -3.73 4.85
N ALA A 118 6.77 -4.70 5.48
CA ALA A 118 8.02 -4.48 6.20
C ALA A 118 9.24 -4.48 5.26
N SER A 119 10.15 -3.53 5.46
CA SER A 119 11.32 -3.33 4.60
C SER A 119 12.24 -4.55 4.51
N ASN A 120 12.50 -5.25 5.62
CA ASN A 120 13.32 -6.47 5.65
C ASN A 120 12.67 -7.61 4.87
N ILE A 121 11.33 -7.74 4.94
CA ILE A 121 10.58 -8.72 4.15
C ILE A 121 10.66 -8.35 2.67
N CYS A 122 10.43 -7.08 2.30
CA CYS A 122 10.52 -6.62 0.91
C CYS A 122 11.92 -6.86 0.30
N LEU A 123 12.98 -6.64 1.08
CA LEU A 123 14.36 -6.91 0.65
C LEU A 123 14.56 -8.39 0.30
N ALA A 124 14.10 -9.28 1.15
CA ALA A 124 14.22 -10.73 0.93
C ALA A 124 13.34 -11.20 -0.25
N THR A 125 12.07 -10.85 -0.22
CA THR A 125 11.09 -11.33 -1.20
C THR A 125 11.31 -10.80 -2.61
N SER A 126 11.73 -9.54 -2.77
CA SER A 126 12.08 -9.00 -4.08
C SER A 126 13.34 -9.66 -4.68
N GLN A 127 14.30 -10.03 -3.83
CA GLN A 127 15.47 -10.81 -4.26
C GLN A 127 15.08 -12.24 -4.68
N THR A 128 14.17 -12.87 -3.96
CA THR A 128 13.65 -14.20 -4.33
C THR A 128 12.84 -14.12 -5.61
N ALA A 129 11.96 -13.14 -5.77
CA ALA A 129 11.19 -12.91 -7.00
C ALA A 129 12.10 -12.67 -8.22
N ALA A 130 13.24 -12.00 -8.05
CA ALA A 130 14.19 -11.73 -9.13
C ALA A 130 14.81 -13.00 -9.72
N ARG A 131 14.90 -14.10 -8.98
CA ARG A 131 15.40 -15.40 -9.51
C ARG A 131 14.50 -15.98 -10.61
N TYR A 132 13.25 -15.53 -10.66
CA TYR A 132 12.21 -16.02 -11.57
C TYR A 132 11.75 -14.96 -12.55
N ASP A 133 12.45 -13.83 -12.65
CA ASP A 133 12.01 -12.65 -13.41
C ASP A 133 10.55 -12.28 -13.10
N LEU A 134 10.13 -12.51 -11.86
CA LEU A 134 8.76 -12.29 -11.40
C LEU A 134 8.59 -10.81 -11.04
N PRO A 135 7.74 -10.03 -11.77
CA PRO A 135 7.48 -8.63 -11.46
C PRO A 135 6.99 -8.46 -10.03
N TYR A 136 7.60 -7.54 -9.28
CA TYR A 136 7.24 -7.29 -7.89
C TYR A 136 6.99 -5.80 -7.67
N LEU A 137 5.74 -5.43 -7.46
CA LEU A 137 5.32 -4.06 -7.13
C LEU A 137 5.16 -3.93 -5.63
N VAL A 138 6.14 -3.29 -4.99
CA VAL A 138 6.14 -3.01 -3.55
C VAL A 138 5.22 -1.81 -3.29
N ASP A 139 4.29 -2.00 -2.36
CA ASP A 139 3.27 -1.02 -1.99
C ASP A 139 3.69 -0.10 -0.84
N VAL A 140 4.16 -0.66 0.29
CA VAL A 140 4.46 0.08 1.53
C VAL A 140 5.95 0.12 1.85
N GLY A 141 6.70 -0.95 1.63
CA GLY A 141 8.12 -1.04 2.03
C GLY A 141 8.97 0.16 1.62
N VAL A 142 9.63 0.82 2.59
CA VAL A 142 10.19 2.17 2.41
C VAL A 142 11.71 2.24 2.28
N THR A 143 12.48 1.19 2.67
CA THR A 143 13.94 1.25 2.55
C THR A 143 14.38 1.43 1.09
N ASP A 144 15.29 2.39 0.84
CA ASP A 144 15.74 2.68 -0.52
C ASP A 144 16.49 1.51 -1.15
N ALA A 145 17.09 0.65 -0.34
CA ALA A 145 17.73 -0.57 -0.80
C ALA A 145 16.79 -1.54 -1.57
N ILE A 146 15.47 -1.43 -1.43
CA ILE A 146 14.53 -2.23 -2.22
C ILE A 146 14.75 -2.02 -3.73
N VAL A 147 14.96 -0.77 -4.16
CA VAL A 147 15.07 -0.40 -5.58
C VAL A 147 16.48 0.02 -6.01
N THR A 148 17.44 0.19 -5.08
CA THR A 148 18.80 0.61 -5.43
C THR A 148 19.78 -0.55 -5.67
N ARG A 149 19.33 -1.81 -5.52
CA ARG A 149 20.14 -3.03 -5.72
C ARG A 149 20.26 -3.47 -7.18
N GLY A 150 19.63 -2.74 -8.12
CA GLY A 150 19.68 -3.06 -9.55
C GLY A 150 18.76 -4.19 -10.00
N LEU A 151 17.76 -4.56 -9.20
CA LEU A 151 16.75 -5.57 -9.57
C LEU A 151 15.80 -4.99 -10.63
N LYS A 152 15.77 -5.60 -11.81
CA LYS A 152 14.97 -5.12 -12.96
C LYS A 152 13.48 -5.41 -12.82
N ASN A 153 13.11 -6.39 -12.01
CA ASN A 153 11.74 -6.86 -11.78
C ASN A 153 11.02 -6.13 -10.63
N THR A 154 11.71 -5.25 -9.89
CA THR A 154 11.21 -4.65 -8.64
C THR A 154 10.87 -3.19 -8.83
N PHE A 155 9.65 -2.84 -8.46
CA PHE A 155 9.11 -1.48 -8.54
C PHE A 155 8.53 -1.09 -7.19
N ARG A 156 8.69 0.17 -6.76
CA ARG A 156 8.09 0.70 -5.52
C ARG A 156 7.14 1.83 -5.85
N PHE A 157 5.86 1.66 -5.47
CA PHE A 157 4.82 2.65 -5.74
C PHE A 157 4.93 3.89 -4.85
N GLY A 158 5.10 3.70 -3.54
CA GLY A 158 5.25 4.78 -2.58
C GLY A 158 6.63 5.44 -2.59
N PRO A 159 6.82 6.56 -1.86
CA PRO A 159 8.13 7.17 -1.67
C PRO A 159 9.02 6.30 -0.78
N GLY A 160 10.34 6.37 -1.00
CA GLY A 160 11.32 5.77 -0.12
C GLY A 160 11.65 6.65 1.08
N PHE A 161 12.30 6.06 2.09
CA PHE A 161 12.59 6.82 3.30
C PHE A 161 13.58 7.97 3.07
N GLY A 162 14.43 7.96 2.05
CA GLY A 162 15.27 9.11 1.67
C GLY A 162 14.44 10.33 1.31
N VAL A 163 13.39 10.16 0.48
CA VAL A 163 12.45 11.23 0.11
C VAL A 163 11.63 11.67 1.31
N ILE A 164 11.11 10.71 2.08
CA ILE A 164 10.28 11.00 3.27
C ILE A 164 11.08 11.75 4.31
N THR A 165 12.30 11.31 4.65
CA THR A 165 13.16 11.97 5.63
C THR A 165 13.50 13.39 5.21
N LYS A 166 13.86 13.59 3.94
CA LYS A 166 14.15 14.93 3.41
C LYS A 166 12.94 15.85 3.56
N THR A 167 11.74 15.39 3.19
CA THR A 167 10.50 16.17 3.31
C THR A 167 10.18 16.44 4.79
N ALA A 168 10.28 15.41 5.65
CA ALA A 168 10.03 15.54 7.07
C ALA A 168 10.90 16.60 7.73
N LEU A 169 12.21 16.57 7.46
CA LEU A 169 13.15 17.52 8.03
C LEU A 169 12.95 18.94 7.49
N THR A 170 12.72 19.09 6.18
CA THR A 170 12.39 20.40 5.57
C THR A 170 11.15 21.00 6.24
N ASN A 171 10.12 20.18 6.46
CA ASN A 171 8.88 20.62 7.07
C ASN A 171 9.04 20.92 8.59
N LEU A 172 9.78 20.09 9.33
CA LEU A 172 10.07 20.32 10.73
C LEU A 172 10.85 21.64 10.93
N VAL A 173 11.86 21.90 10.10
CA VAL A 173 12.61 23.16 10.10
C VAL A 173 11.68 24.34 9.86
N ALA A 174 10.85 24.29 8.81
CA ALA A 174 9.92 25.37 8.50
C ALA A 174 8.89 25.64 9.60
N ILE A 175 8.34 24.58 10.21
CA ILE A 175 7.42 24.70 11.36
C ILE A 175 8.14 25.31 12.56
N ASN A 176 9.36 24.84 12.88
CA ASN A 176 10.16 25.33 13.99
C ASN A 176 10.57 26.81 13.82
N GLU A 177 10.94 27.21 12.59
CA GLU A 177 11.28 28.61 12.28
C GLU A 177 10.08 29.54 12.45
N LYS A 178 8.90 29.15 11.95
CA LYS A 178 7.64 29.90 12.14
C LYS A 178 7.29 30.07 13.63
N ALA A 179 7.72 29.14 14.49
CA ALA A 179 7.53 29.19 15.93
C ALA A 179 8.72 29.81 16.71
N GLY A 180 9.60 30.53 16.03
CA GLY A 180 10.75 31.21 16.67
C GLY A 180 11.89 30.29 17.08
N LYS A 181 12.04 29.12 16.42
CA LYS A 181 13.12 28.12 16.69
C LYS A 181 13.08 27.57 18.11
N SER A 182 11.89 27.21 18.57
CA SER A 182 11.63 26.74 19.94
C SER A 182 12.23 25.36 20.24
N ALA A 183 12.59 24.58 19.23
CA ALA A 183 13.17 23.23 19.36
C ALA A 183 14.62 23.20 18.85
N LYS A 184 15.49 22.51 19.62
CA LYS A 184 16.90 22.30 19.29
C LYS A 184 17.36 20.85 19.50
N THR A 185 16.72 20.12 20.41
CA THR A 185 17.15 18.78 20.83
C THR A 185 16.13 17.72 20.39
N VAL A 186 16.63 16.57 19.96
CA VAL A 186 15.81 15.47 19.43
C VAL A 186 16.22 14.16 20.09
N MET A 187 15.25 13.32 20.42
CA MET A 187 15.45 11.89 20.67
C MET A 187 14.73 11.06 19.64
N ILE A 188 15.39 10.00 19.15
CA ILE A 188 14.82 9.06 18.16
C ILE A 188 14.51 7.75 18.88
N VAL A 189 13.32 7.19 18.67
CA VAL A 189 12.95 5.83 19.13
C VAL A 189 12.53 5.03 17.92
N HIS A 190 13.26 3.95 17.61
CA HIS A 190 13.04 3.23 16.37
C HIS A 190 13.09 1.72 16.53
N GLU A 191 12.37 1.00 15.66
CA GLU A 191 12.53 -0.44 15.57
C GLU A 191 13.91 -0.80 14.97
N ASP A 192 14.43 -1.99 15.26
CA ASP A 192 15.83 -2.35 14.99
C ASP A 192 16.06 -3.13 13.67
N SER A 193 15.01 -3.29 12.82
CA SER A 193 15.17 -3.93 11.51
C SER A 193 15.59 -2.93 10.40
N ALA A 194 15.58 -3.37 9.15
CA ALA A 194 15.97 -2.57 8.00
C ALA A 194 15.18 -1.26 7.85
N PHE A 195 13.93 -1.22 8.36
CA PHE A 195 13.12 -0.01 8.35
C PHE A 195 13.64 1.01 9.37
N GLY A 196 13.52 0.73 10.66
CA GLY A 196 13.81 1.72 11.69
C GLY A 196 15.30 2.02 11.81
N SER A 197 16.19 1.02 11.72
CA SER A 197 17.64 1.25 11.74
C SER A 197 18.11 2.09 10.55
N GLY A 198 17.58 1.80 9.34
CA GLY A 198 17.92 2.58 8.16
C GLY A 198 17.44 4.02 8.23
N LEU A 199 16.23 4.23 8.70
CA LEU A 199 15.65 5.57 8.91
C LEU A 199 16.38 6.33 10.03
N ALA A 200 16.66 5.68 11.16
CA ALA A 200 17.39 6.29 12.26
C ALA A 200 18.80 6.74 11.85
N LYS A 201 19.49 5.93 11.03
CA LYS A 201 20.78 6.33 10.45
C LYS A 201 20.67 7.63 9.67
N LEU A 202 19.71 7.75 8.75
CA LEU A 202 19.49 8.98 7.98
C LEU A 202 19.15 10.17 8.88
N LEU A 203 18.29 9.97 9.88
CA LEU A 203 17.92 11.03 10.83
C LEU A 203 19.13 11.51 11.63
N ASN A 204 19.97 10.59 12.15
CA ASN A 204 21.20 10.92 12.87
C ASN A 204 22.21 11.71 12.00
N GLU A 205 22.28 11.41 10.70
CA GLU A 205 23.15 12.11 9.75
C GLU A 205 22.60 13.49 9.36
N GLN A 206 21.29 13.62 9.20
CA GLN A 206 20.68 14.81 8.61
C GLN A 206 20.21 15.85 9.63
N LEU A 207 19.76 15.47 10.82
CA LEU A 207 19.26 16.38 11.85
C LEU A 207 20.32 17.40 12.28
N PRO A 208 21.61 17.03 12.52
CA PRO A 208 22.65 17.99 12.86
C PRO A 208 22.89 19.04 11.77
N LEU A 209 22.74 18.65 10.49
CA LEU A 209 22.86 19.56 9.35
C LEU A 209 21.73 20.60 9.28
N GLN A 210 20.62 20.32 9.95
CA GLN A 210 19.46 21.22 10.10
C GLN A 210 19.45 22.00 11.43
N GLY A 211 20.52 21.91 12.23
CA GLY A 211 20.66 22.63 13.49
C GLY A 211 19.99 21.97 14.69
N PHE A 212 19.68 20.68 14.62
CA PHE A 212 19.18 19.90 15.75
C PHE A 212 20.30 19.05 16.37
N GLU A 213 20.34 18.96 17.67
CA GLU A 213 21.17 18.03 18.42
C GLU A 213 20.42 16.74 18.69
N VAL A 214 20.95 15.60 18.24
CA VAL A 214 20.40 14.28 18.57
C VAL A 214 20.98 13.82 19.90
N LEU A 215 20.16 13.82 20.95
CA LEU A 215 20.57 13.42 22.31
C LEU A 215 20.81 11.92 22.42
N GLU A 216 19.89 11.13 21.89
CA GLU A 216 19.98 9.65 21.87
C GLU A 216 19.10 9.08 20.75
N SER A 217 19.55 7.97 20.16
CA SER A 217 18.78 7.14 19.25
C SER A 217 18.63 5.75 19.88
N ILE A 218 17.39 5.38 20.20
CA ILE A 218 17.06 4.19 21.02
C ILE A 218 16.41 3.14 20.13
N PRO A 219 17.12 2.03 19.82
CA PRO A 219 16.54 0.91 19.09
C PRO A 219 15.69 0.02 20.02
N HIS A 220 14.72 -0.67 19.42
CA HIS A 220 13.97 -1.75 20.07
C HIS A 220 13.56 -2.83 19.06
N PRO A 221 13.42 -4.09 19.47
CA PRO A 221 12.93 -5.16 18.58
C PRO A 221 11.41 -5.05 18.34
N THR A 222 10.95 -5.75 17.31
CA THR A 222 9.53 -6.01 17.05
C THR A 222 9.26 -7.51 17.16
N PRO A 223 8.37 -7.97 18.07
CA PRO A 223 7.55 -7.16 18.99
C PRO A 223 8.28 -6.69 20.26
N THR A 224 8.02 -5.45 20.68
CA THR A 224 8.38 -4.94 22.02
C THR A 224 7.10 -4.81 22.86
N ARG A 225 7.17 -5.21 24.13
CA ARG A 225 6.03 -5.25 25.05
C ARG A 225 6.10 -4.25 26.21
N ASP A 226 7.22 -3.56 26.34
CA ASP A 226 7.45 -2.60 27.41
C ASP A 226 8.33 -1.43 26.94
N PHE A 227 7.87 -0.20 27.14
CA PHE A 227 8.60 1.02 26.86
C PHE A 227 8.89 1.87 28.11
N ASN A 228 8.69 1.32 29.34
CA ASN A 228 8.88 2.10 30.56
C ASN A 228 10.29 2.69 30.65
N ASN A 229 11.33 1.89 30.40
CA ASN A 229 12.72 2.37 30.46
C ASN A 229 13.02 3.42 29.37
N VAL A 230 12.46 3.23 28.15
CA VAL A 230 12.61 4.20 27.06
C VAL A 230 11.95 5.53 27.43
N VAL A 231 10.74 5.48 28.00
CA VAL A 231 10.02 6.69 28.44
C VAL A 231 10.72 7.38 29.61
N LEU A 232 11.32 6.64 30.54
CA LEU A 232 12.15 7.21 31.61
C LEU A 232 13.39 7.92 31.05
N LYS A 233 14.05 7.38 30.05
CA LYS A 233 15.16 8.05 29.35
C LYS A 233 14.69 9.35 28.67
N ILE A 234 13.54 9.33 27.96
CA ILE A 234 12.95 10.52 27.35
C ILE A 234 12.67 11.57 28.44
N LYS A 235 12.10 11.16 29.57
CA LYS A 235 11.82 12.05 30.70
C LYS A 235 13.08 12.68 31.27
N ALA A 236 14.14 11.90 31.46
CA ALA A 236 15.42 12.38 32.01
C ALA A 236 16.14 13.33 31.03
N ALA A 237 16.15 13.00 29.74
CA ALA A 237 16.77 13.85 28.71
C ALA A 237 15.96 15.11 28.39
N ASN A 238 14.64 15.08 28.62
CA ASN A 238 13.72 16.19 28.39
C ASN A 238 13.93 16.89 27.02
N PRO A 239 13.84 16.15 25.90
CA PRO A 239 14.09 16.67 24.57
C PRO A 239 13.02 17.67 24.12
N ASP A 240 13.34 18.49 23.14
CA ASP A 240 12.34 19.34 22.51
C ASP A 240 11.44 18.54 21.56
N VAL A 241 12.00 17.58 20.85
CA VAL A 241 11.27 16.72 19.91
C VAL A 241 11.57 15.25 20.18
N VAL A 242 10.55 14.40 20.11
CA VAL A 242 10.70 12.95 20.03
C VAL A 242 10.28 12.51 18.64
N ILE A 243 11.14 11.73 17.97
CA ILE A 243 10.86 11.14 16.65
C ILE A 243 10.68 9.63 16.79
N PRO A 244 9.42 9.11 16.86
CA PRO A 244 9.13 7.70 16.79
C PRO A 244 9.17 7.18 15.35
N ALA A 245 9.84 6.06 15.13
CA ALA A 245 9.90 5.31 13.87
C ALA A 245 9.62 3.82 14.13
N ASN A 246 8.36 3.51 14.39
CA ASN A 246 7.91 2.21 14.93
C ASN A 246 6.80 1.63 14.07
N TYR A 247 6.62 0.31 14.11
CA TYR A 247 5.42 -0.33 13.59
C TYR A 247 4.20 -0.03 14.48
N TYR A 248 3.00 -0.36 14.01
CA TYR A 248 1.74 0.07 14.61
C TYR A 248 1.64 -0.24 16.11
N ASN A 249 1.89 -1.49 16.51
CA ASN A 249 1.68 -1.93 17.90
C ASN A 249 2.66 -1.24 18.87
N GLU A 250 3.93 -1.15 18.51
CA GLU A 250 4.99 -0.52 19.29
C GLU A 250 4.77 0.98 19.38
N TYR A 251 4.30 1.60 18.27
CA TYR A 251 3.96 3.03 18.26
C TYR A 251 2.86 3.33 19.30
N VAL A 252 1.76 2.58 19.24
CA VAL A 252 0.63 2.72 20.17
C VAL A 252 1.11 2.53 21.61
N LEU A 253 1.93 1.51 21.87
CA LEU A 253 2.43 1.20 23.20
C LEU A 253 3.33 2.34 23.72
N LEU A 254 4.27 2.83 22.90
CA LEU A 254 5.15 3.95 23.26
C LEU A 254 4.33 5.21 23.59
N ALA A 255 3.41 5.61 22.71
CA ALA A 255 2.59 6.82 22.91
C ALA A 255 1.72 6.73 24.18
N ARG A 256 1.12 5.56 24.44
CA ARG A 256 0.35 5.31 25.66
C ARG A 256 1.22 5.33 26.90
N THR A 257 2.41 4.74 26.86
CA THR A 257 3.35 4.75 28.00
C THR A 257 3.81 6.20 28.31
N MET A 258 4.10 6.99 27.27
CA MET A 258 4.41 8.41 27.45
C MET A 258 3.24 9.17 28.08
N GLN A 259 2.02 8.94 27.61
CA GLN A 259 0.82 9.57 28.15
C GLN A 259 0.57 9.16 29.62
N GLN A 260 0.67 7.87 29.96
CA GLN A 260 0.48 7.35 31.32
C GLN A 260 1.51 7.89 32.32
N GLN A 261 2.77 8.03 31.89
CA GLN A 261 3.85 8.60 32.71
C GLN A 261 3.91 10.13 32.66
N GLN A 262 2.98 10.77 31.98
CA GLN A 262 2.93 12.24 31.79
C GLN A 262 4.24 12.79 31.22
N VAL A 263 4.84 12.07 30.27
CA VAL A 263 6.06 12.46 29.57
C VAL A 263 5.67 13.04 28.21
N ARG A 264 6.00 14.32 28.01
CA ARG A 264 5.80 15.01 26.74
C ARG A 264 7.07 15.77 26.38
N PRO A 265 7.51 15.76 25.12
CA PRO A 265 8.58 16.62 24.65
C PRO A 265 8.12 18.09 24.70
N LYS A 266 9.07 19.03 24.71
CA LYS A 266 8.76 20.46 24.87
C LYS A 266 8.04 21.05 23.67
N ALA A 267 8.33 20.54 22.45
CA ALA A 267 7.81 21.09 21.21
C ALA A 267 6.92 20.12 20.42
N ALA A 268 7.33 18.87 20.20
CA ALA A 268 6.55 17.94 19.41
C ALA A 268 6.90 16.46 19.62
N ILE A 269 5.90 15.59 19.49
CA ILE A 269 6.09 14.22 18.97
C ILE A 269 5.94 14.35 17.45
N TYR A 270 7.06 14.22 16.74
CA TYR A 270 7.12 14.40 15.29
C TYR A 270 7.57 13.10 14.62
N SER A 271 6.62 12.27 14.27
CA SER A 271 6.90 10.98 13.64
C SER A 271 7.41 11.13 12.23
N VAL A 272 8.30 10.25 11.85
CA VAL A 272 8.69 10.01 10.46
C VAL A 272 8.38 8.55 10.17
N LEU A 273 7.36 8.30 9.35
CA LEU A 273 6.82 6.97 9.12
C LEU A 273 6.36 6.30 10.43
N GLY A 274 5.63 7.03 11.25
CA GLY A 274 5.03 6.51 12.47
C GLY A 274 3.89 5.54 12.14
N GLY A 275 4.02 4.27 12.53
CA GLY A 275 3.08 3.23 12.12
C GLY A 275 1.63 3.42 12.59
N ALA A 276 1.41 4.17 13.68
CA ALA A 276 0.07 4.49 14.17
C ALA A 276 -0.23 6.00 14.21
N ALA A 277 0.78 6.86 14.03
CA ALA A 277 0.63 8.31 14.14
C ALA A 277 -0.45 8.86 13.19
N SER A 278 -0.50 8.32 11.98
CA SER A 278 -1.50 8.66 10.95
C SER A 278 -2.59 7.59 10.83
N SER A 279 -3.10 7.08 11.97
CA SER A 279 -4.11 6.02 12.00
C SER A 279 -5.37 6.44 12.75
N TYR A 280 -6.51 6.48 12.05
CA TYR A 280 -7.82 6.74 12.67
C TYR A 280 -8.18 5.73 13.78
N LYS A 281 -7.69 4.49 13.70
CA LYS A 281 -7.87 3.50 14.78
C LYS A 281 -7.18 3.98 16.06
N PHE A 282 -5.94 4.44 15.98
CA PHE A 282 -5.20 4.94 17.14
C PHE A 282 -5.86 6.18 17.75
N VAL A 283 -6.26 7.13 16.90
CA VAL A 283 -6.97 8.35 17.34
C VAL A 283 -8.26 8.01 18.05
N LYS A 284 -9.04 7.05 17.53
CA LYS A 284 -10.33 6.64 18.13
C LYS A 284 -10.16 5.86 19.44
N GLU A 285 -9.19 4.94 19.49
CA GLU A 285 -8.99 4.09 20.67
C GLU A 285 -8.22 4.77 21.79
N PHE A 286 -7.31 5.68 21.46
CA PHE A 286 -6.42 6.35 22.42
C PHE A 286 -6.33 7.87 22.17
N PRO A 287 -7.46 8.60 22.19
CA PRO A 287 -7.50 10.00 21.77
C PRO A 287 -6.56 10.90 22.58
N GLN A 288 -6.38 10.64 23.87
CA GLN A 288 -5.47 11.43 24.70
C GLN A 288 -4.00 11.21 24.37
N ALA A 289 -3.62 9.97 24.05
CA ALA A 289 -2.25 9.65 23.66
C ALA A 289 -1.91 10.16 22.25
N ALA A 290 -2.91 10.27 21.38
CA ALA A 290 -2.73 10.68 19.99
C ALA A 290 -2.68 12.21 19.78
N GLN A 291 -3.20 13.01 20.72
CA GLN A 291 -3.36 14.47 20.53
C GLN A 291 -2.07 15.19 20.18
N HIS A 292 -2.16 15.99 19.12
CA HIS A 292 -1.10 16.85 18.58
C HIS A 292 0.13 16.13 18.04
N ILE A 293 0.10 14.78 17.93
CA ILE A 293 1.15 14.03 17.24
C ILE A 293 1.18 14.45 15.78
N MET A 294 2.37 14.77 15.28
CA MET A 294 2.65 15.01 13.87
C MET A 294 3.27 13.75 13.23
N ASP A 295 3.02 13.55 11.95
CA ASP A 295 3.64 12.48 11.18
C ASP A 295 3.94 12.91 9.74
N CYS A 296 5.12 12.58 9.25
CA CYS A 296 5.43 12.66 7.83
C CYS A 296 5.38 11.25 7.24
N ASN A 297 4.34 10.96 6.50
CA ASN A 297 4.03 9.60 6.06
C ASN A 297 3.26 9.58 4.73
N HIS A 298 2.92 8.39 4.27
CA HIS A 298 1.95 8.18 3.21
C HIS A 298 0.58 8.74 3.61
N TRP A 299 -0.07 9.44 2.69
CA TRP A 299 -1.43 9.92 2.90
C TRP A 299 -2.20 9.90 1.58
N PHE A 300 -3.51 9.79 1.63
CA PHE A 300 -4.38 9.87 0.46
C PHE A 300 -4.70 11.32 0.09
N ASP A 301 -5.19 11.57 -1.12
CA ASP A 301 -5.73 12.89 -1.48
C ASP A 301 -7.20 13.00 -1.04
N PRO A 302 -7.53 13.77 -0.01
CA PRO A 302 -8.90 13.90 0.47
C PRO A 302 -9.84 14.60 -0.53
N ARG A 303 -9.30 15.27 -1.55
CA ARG A 303 -10.07 15.91 -2.63
C ARG A 303 -10.37 14.95 -3.78
N ASN A 304 -9.73 13.81 -3.82
CA ASN A 304 -9.95 12.80 -4.85
C ASN A 304 -11.25 12.05 -4.57
N ALA A 305 -12.24 12.18 -5.47
CA ALA A 305 -13.56 11.53 -5.34
C ALA A 305 -13.44 10.01 -5.18
N LYS A 306 -12.49 9.35 -5.89
CA LYS A 306 -12.24 7.92 -5.77
C LYS A 306 -11.73 7.56 -4.38
N ALA A 307 -10.88 8.41 -3.76
CA ALA A 307 -10.42 8.20 -2.39
C ALA A 307 -11.57 8.27 -1.39
N GLN A 308 -12.52 9.20 -1.56
CA GLN A 308 -13.70 9.31 -0.71
C GLN A 308 -14.64 8.11 -0.85
N VAL A 309 -14.84 7.62 -2.07
CA VAL A 309 -15.63 6.39 -2.32
C VAL A 309 -14.96 5.20 -1.66
N LEU A 310 -13.64 5.04 -1.82
CA LEU A 310 -12.88 3.96 -1.19
C LEU A 310 -12.96 4.05 0.35
N LYS A 311 -12.78 5.25 0.91
CA LYS A 311 -12.91 5.49 2.36
C LYS A 311 -14.28 5.04 2.86
N SER A 312 -15.34 5.51 2.22
CA SER A 312 -16.72 5.15 2.60
C SER A 312 -16.98 3.65 2.50
N LYS A 313 -16.42 2.98 1.50
CA LYS A 313 -16.54 1.52 1.32
C LYS A 313 -15.83 0.76 2.44
N VAL A 314 -14.62 1.17 2.81
CA VAL A 314 -13.83 0.56 3.90
C VAL A 314 -14.52 0.76 5.25
N GLU A 315 -14.96 1.98 5.54
CA GLU A 315 -15.65 2.33 6.79
C GLU A 315 -17.02 1.64 6.89
N GLY A 316 -17.75 1.52 5.78
CA GLY A 316 -19.01 0.79 5.69
C GLY A 316 -18.89 -0.72 5.96
N GLN A 317 -17.69 -1.29 5.81
CA GLN A 317 -17.35 -2.67 6.19
C GLN A 317 -16.86 -2.78 7.65
N GLY A 318 -16.86 -1.69 8.42
CA GLY A 318 -16.40 -1.66 9.80
C GLY A 318 -14.87 -1.60 9.97
N HIS A 319 -14.14 -1.25 8.93
CA HIS A 319 -12.68 -1.10 8.94
C HIS A 319 -12.25 0.36 9.03
N PHE A 320 -10.99 0.58 9.36
CA PHE A 320 -10.39 1.91 9.34
C PHE A 320 -9.69 2.18 7.99
N PHE A 321 -9.81 3.39 7.49
CA PHE A 321 -9.13 3.81 6.27
C PHE A 321 -7.67 4.15 6.58
N THR A 322 -6.76 3.21 6.32
CA THR A 322 -5.32 3.30 6.66
C THR A 322 -4.44 3.39 5.42
N TYR A 323 -3.18 3.80 5.60
CA TYR A 323 -2.25 3.91 4.47
C TYR A 323 -2.00 2.57 3.79
N GLU A 324 -2.05 1.48 4.51
CA GLU A 324 -1.91 0.15 3.93
C GLU A 324 -3.07 -0.15 2.96
N VAL A 325 -4.30 0.26 3.32
CA VAL A 325 -5.47 0.07 2.46
C VAL A 325 -5.30 0.82 1.14
N TYR A 326 -5.08 2.15 1.20
CA TYR A 326 -5.07 2.92 -0.03
C TYR A 326 -3.80 2.77 -0.87
N LEU A 327 -2.66 2.40 -0.29
CA LEU A 327 -1.46 2.03 -1.05
C LEU A 327 -1.65 0.72 -1.81
N ASN A 328 -2.17 -0.33 -1.13
CA ASN A 328 -2.41 -1.62 -1.77
C ASN A 328 -3.50 -1.54 -2.85
N TYR A 329 -4.58 -0.81 -2.57
CA TYR A 329 -5.61 -0.52 -3.56
C TYR A 329 -5.01 0.14 -4.81
N SER A 330 -4.24 1.22 -4.63
CA SER A 330 -3.63 1.97 -5.72
C SER A 330 -2.57 1.17 -6.48
N SER A 331 -1.76 0.37 -5.77
CA SER A 331 -0.75 -0.51 -6.39
C SER A 331 -1.40 -1.62 -7.21
N THR A 332 -2.52 -2.16 -6.75
CA THR A 332 -3.28 -3.17 -7.50
C THR A 332 -3.85 -2.58 -8.79
N LEU A 333 -4.39 -1.36 -8.74
CA LEU A 333 -4.87 -0.66 -9.95
C LEU A 333 -3.73 -0.35 -10.92
N LEU A 334 -2.57 0.08 -10.41
CA LEU A 334 -1.37 0.32 -11.22
C LEU A 334 -0.89 -0.94 -11.92
N LEU A 335 -0.86 -2.07 -11.22
CA LEU A 335 -0.48 -3.34 -11.84
C LEU A 335 -1.49 -3.77 -12.91
N ALA A 336 -2.79 -3.59 -12.65
CA ALA A 336 -3.82 -3.89 -13.64
C ALA A 336 -3.68 -3.02 -14.90
N ASP A 337 -3.41 -1.71 -14.76
CA ASP A 337 -3.09 -0.81 -15.88
C ASP A 337 -1.85 -1.29 -16.66
N ALA A 338 -0.80 -1.71 -15.97
CA ALA A 338 0.41 -2.22 -16.63
C ALA A 338 0.12 -3.50 -17.44
N ILE A 339 -0.66 -4.43 -16.89
CA ILE A 339 -1.07 -5.67 -17.57
C ILE A 339 -1.98 -5.35 -18.76
N GLU A 340 -2.91 -4.39 -18.63
CA GLU A 340 -3.76 -3.93 -19.74
C GLU A 340 -2.93 -3.34 -20.89
N ARG A 341 -1.97 -2.46 -20.58
CA ARG A 341 -1.05 -1.88 -21.60
C ARG A 341 -0.15 -2.93 -22.23
N ALA A 342 0.30 -3.92 -21.47
CA ALA A 342 1.05 -5.07 -21.98
C ALA A 342 0.21 -5.99 -22.87
N LYS A 343 -1.13 -5.98 -22.74
CA LYS A 343 -2.09 -6.92 -23.34
C LYS A 343 -1.65 -8.37 -23.14
N SER A 344 -1.07 -8.68 -22.00
CA SER A 344 -0.41 -9.96 -21.74
C SER A 344 -0.22 -10.21 -20.27
N SER A 345 -0.25 -11.48 -19.88
CA SER A 345 0.16 -11.96 -18.56
C SER A 345 1.64 -12.38 -18.49
N ASP A 346 2.41 -12.14 -19.57
CA ASP A 346 3.84 -12.43 -19.63
C ASP A 346 4.64 -11.49 -18.72
N ARG A 347 5.54 -12.06 -17.93
CA ARG A 347 6.31 -11.33 -16.90
C ARG A 347 7.19 -10.23 -17.49
N ALA A 348 7.89 -10.52 -18.59
CA ALA A 348 8.79 -9.55 -19.21
C ALA A 348 8.02 -8.34 -19.76
N LYS A 349 6.86 -8.57 -20.39
CA LYS A 349 5.98 -7.49 -20.87
C LYS A 349 5.39 -6.67 -19.75
N ILE A 350 5.06 -7.29 -18.60
CA ILE A 350 4.57 -6.57 -17.42
C ILE A 350 5.69 -5.68 -16.85
N ILE A 351 6.93 -6.17 -16.77
CA ILE A 351 8.10 -5.38 -16.34
C ILE A 351 8.30 -4.16 -17.25
N GLU A 352 8.23 -4.34 -18.57
CA GLU A 352 8.34 -3.26 -19.55
C GLU A 352 7.21 -2.23 -19.37
N ALA A 353 5.97 -2.71 -19.21
CA ALA A 353 4.81 -1.86 -19.00
C ALA A 353 4.88 -1.08 -17.67
N LEU A 354 5.35 -1.70 -16.57
CA LEU A 354 5.61 -1.00 -15.32
C LEU A 354 6.69 0.06 -15.48
N SER A 355 7.81 -0.28 -16.13
CA SER A 355 8.94 0.64 -16.34
C SER A 355 8.55 1.92 -17.10
N SER A 356 7.60 1.82 -18.02
CA SER A 356 7.06 2.93 -18.83
C SER A 356 5.76 3.52 -18.30
N SER A 357 5.39 3.25 -17.04
CA SER A 357 4.11 3.67 -16.48
C SER A 357 3.97 5.19 -16.35
N THR A 358 2.78 5.68 -16.73
CA THR A 358 2.31 7.05 -16.49
C THR A 358 0.94 7.05 -15.83
N PHE A 359 0.67 6.00 -15.03
CA PHE A 359 -0.62 5.80 -14.38
C PHE A 359 -0.95 6.91 -13.38
N ALA A 360 -2.14 7.49 -13.50
CA ALA A 360 -2.66 8.56 -12.63
C ALA A 360 -3.97 8.17 -11.93
N GLY A 361 -4.43 6.91 -12.08
CA GLY A 361 -5.71 6.43 -11.55
C GLY A 361 -5.70 6.06 -10.06
N HIS A 362 -4.62 6.36 -9.34
CA HIS A 362 -4.47 6.11 -7.90
C HIS A 362 -5.20 7.16 -7.05
N VAL A 363 -5.32 6.90 -5.75
CA VAL A 363 -6.00 7.79 -4.78
C VAL A 363 -5.02 8.64 -3.95
N MET A 364 -3.74 8.65 -4.34
CA MET A 364 -2.67 9.35 -3.63
C MET A 364 -2.52 10.79 -4.15
N PRO A 365 -1.98 11.73 -3.34
CA PRO A 365 -1.69 13.09 -3.76
C PRO A 365 -0.41 13.16 -4.61
N TYR A 366 -0.22 12.16 -5.48
CA TYR A 366 0.94 12.04 -6.35
C TYR A 366 0.61 12.54 -7.76
N GLY A 367 1.65 12.94 -8.49
CA GLY A 367 1.57 13.01 -9.95
C GLY A 367 1.48 11.61 -10.58
N PRO A 368 1.33 11.54 -11.92
CA PRO A 368 1.37 10.26 -12.63
C PRO A 368 2.62 9.47 -12.27
N THR A 369 2.50 8.13 -12.22
CA THR A 369 3.66 7.27 -11.94
C THR A 369 4.74 7.47 -12.99
N LYS A 370 5.98 7.54 -12.52
CA LYS A 370 7.18 7.59 -13.37
C LYS A 370 8.28 6.80 -12.68
N PHE A 371 8.55 5.61 -13.17
CA PHE A 371 9.60 4.79 -12.58
C PHE A 371 10.99 5.14 -13.13
N VAL A 372 11.92 5.38 -12.22
CA VAL A 372 13.36 5.48 -12.52
C VAL A 372 14.06 4.51 -11.59
N ASN A 373 14.75 3.54 -12.16
CA ASN A 373 15.40 2.44 -11.42
C ASN A 373 14.42 1.76 -10.42
N GLY A 374 13.17 1.53 -10.85
CA GLY A 374 12.13 0.92 -10.03
C GLY A 374 11.47 1.84 -8.98
N GLN A 375 11.97 3.07 -8.76
CA GLN A 375 11.36 4.04 -7.85
C GLN A 375 10.36 4.94 -8.59
N ASN A 376 9.13 5.02 -8.09
CA ASN A 376 8.16 6.02 -8.55
C ASN A 376 8.59 7.43 -8.14
N GLN A 377 8.95 8.26 -9.11
CA GLN A 377 9.39 9.65 -8.90
C GLN A 377 8.23 10.61 -8.61
N GLY A 378 6.99 10.22 -8.91
CA GLY A 378 5.79 11.01 -8.61
C GLY A 378 5.37 10.91 -7.14
N ALA A 379 5.91 9.96 -6.39
CA ALA A 379 5.49 9.69 -5.02
C ALA A 379 6.10 10.68 -4.02
N ALA A 380 5.26 11.23 -3.13
CA ALA A 380 5.64 12.16 -2.08
C ALA A 380 4.85 11.90 -0.78
N PRO A 381 5.45 12.14 0.40
CA PRO A 381 4.72 12.05 1.66
C PRO A 381 3.92 13.33 1.92
N ALA A 382 2.99 13.26 2.89
CA ALA A 382 2.35 14.41 3.49
C ALA A 382 2.68 14.49 4.98
N ASN A 383 2.68 15.71 5.53
CA ASN A 383 2.67 15.88 6.98
C ASN A 383 1.24 16.02 7.47
N THR A 384 0.91 15.20 8.45
CA THR A 384 -0.37 15.22 9.15
C THR A 384 -0.17 15.59 10.62
N GLN A 385 -1.27 15.98 11.26
CA GLN A 385 -1.33 16.17 12.71
C GLN A 385 -2.68 15.72 13.24
N VAL A 386 -2.67 15.06 14.39
CA VAL A 386 -3.91 14.71 15.10
C VAL A 386 -4.46 15.94 15.78
N MET A 387 -5.69 16.31 15.43
CA MET A 387 -6.41 17.47 15.98
C MET A 387 -7.83 17.06 16.38
N GLY A 388 -8.07 16.99 17.68
CA GLY A 388 -9.33 16.46 18.20
C GLY A 388 -9.50 14.98 17.86
N ASN A 389 -10.55 14.63 17.15
CA ASN A 389 -10.86 13.25 16.74
C ASN A 389 -10.47 12.97 15.27
N ASP A 390 -9.73 13.88 14.63
CA ASP A 390 -9.40 13.77 13.20
C ASP A 390 -7.88 13.87 12.97
N ILE A 391 -7.49 13.54 11.75
CA ILE A 391 -6.11 13.63 11.26
C ILE A 391 -6.11 14.64 10.12
N GLU A 392 -5.51 15.79 10.39
CA GLU A 392 -5.45 16.91 9.47
C GLU A 392 -4.14 16.92 8.68
N ILE A 393 -4.20 17.25 7.39
CA ILE A 393 -2.99 17.54 6.62
C ILE A 393 -2.53 18.95 6.96
N ILE A 394 -1.27 19.08 7.40
CA ILE A 394 -0.68 20.37 7.73
C ILE A 394 0.32 20.85 6.68
N LEU A 395 0.91 19.93 5.89
CA LEU A 395 1.81 20.22 4.77
C LEU A 395 1.75 19.07 3.74
N PRO A 396 1.96 19.34 2.43
CA PRO A 396 2.23 20.66 1.84
C PRO A 396 0.99 21.56 1.85
N GLU A 397 1.19 22.88 1.82
CA GLU A 397 0.09 23.87 1.90
C GLU A 397 -1.01 23.66 0.83
N ALA A 398 -0.65 23.15 -0.35
CA ALA A 398 -1.59 22.85 -1.43
C ALA A 398 -2.66 21.81 -1.06
N PHE A 399 -2.40 20.96 -0.06
CA PHE A 399 -3.29 19.90 0.43
C PHE A 399 -3.75 20.15 1.87
N ALA A 400 -3.18 21.16 2.54
CA ALA A 400 -3.41 21.40 3.96
C ALA A 400 -4.90 21.69 4.26
N SER A 401 -5.42 21.00 5.27
CA SER A 401 -6.76 21.21 5.84
C SER A 401 -6.72 22.01 7.14
N ALA A 402 -5.54 22.07 7.80
CA ALA A 402 -5.33 22.84 9.02
C ALA A 402 -3.92 23.45 9.09
N LYS A 403 -3.74 24.42 10.00
CA LYS A 403 -2.41 24.95 10.36
C LYS A 403 -1.80 24.08 11.46
N PRO A 404 -0.46 23.87 11.48
CA PRO A 404 0.18 23.11 12.55
C PRO A 404 0.01 23.76 13.91
N VAL A 405 -0.31 22.96 14.91
CA VAL A 405 -0.26 23.33 16.32
C VAL A 405 1.13 22.98 16.84
N TYR A 406 1.99 24.00 16.94
CA TYR A 406 3.38 23.85 17.34
C TYR A 406 3.90 25.13 18.03
N PRO A 407 4.60 25.04 19.19
CA PRO A 407 4.80 23.83 19.96
C PRO A 407 3.50 23.17 20.43
N MET A 408 3.54 21.84 20.68
CA MET A 408 2.36 21.14 21.21
C MET A 408 1.95 21.76 22.56
N PRO A 409 0.64 21.90 22.84
CA PRO A 409 0.18 22.45 24.10
C PRO A 409 0.70 21.65 25.29
N ARG A 410 1.10 22.37 26.35
CA ARG A 410 1.39 21.77 27.65
C ARG A 410 0.08 21.27 28.24
N ALA A 411 0.08 20.07 28.82
CA ALA A 411 -1.08 19.52 29.53
C ALA A 411 -1.39 20.29 30.78
#